data_d109020e514195270e4aac03ee7c619b
#
_entry.id   d109020e514195270e4aac03ee7c619b
#
_cell.length_a   1.000
_cell.length_b   1.000
_cell.length_c   1.000
_cell.angle_alpha   90.00
_cell.angle_beta   90.00
_cell.angle_gamma   90.00
#
_symmetry.space_group_name_H-M   'P 1'
#
loop_
_entity.id
_entity.type
_entity.pdbx_description
1 polymer ?
#
loop_
_entity_poly.entity_id
_entity_poly.type
_entity_poly.pdbx_seq_one_letter_code
_entity_poly.pdbx_strand_id
1 'polypeptide(L)'
;RYNYSQTPDYVVGIFTKNLSNSGERIKLSYGAGTPIIDFNYEDQFPWPESADGNGHSLVLISHKSISNHNSSKNWRMSKYLGGSPGDNDSIPFKGDENGDGNSNGIHDLMEYAIRGSLEIETANIDGLTYPTLSYTLSLGADEVAVAVQYSNNLIDWSNLEDEPIIFSEEYIGEGLTKVNIRKKTSLLEDDNLKFYRLKITKRQN
;
A
#
# COMPACT_ATOMS: atom_id res chain seq x y z
N ARG A 1 -1.59 8.60 20.66
CA ARG A 1 -2.35 8.03 21.80
C ARG A 1 -3.80 8.46 21.68
N TYR A 2 -4.71 7.51 21.61
CA TYR A 2 -6.15 7.79 21.66
C TYR A 2 -6.54 8.13 23.10
N ASN A 3 -7.22 9.25 23.27
CA ASN A 3 -7.67 9.72 24.58
C ASN A 3 -9.17 9.44 24.70
N TYR A 4 -9.52 8.28 25.19
CA TYR A 4 -10.91 7.91 25.44
C TYR A 4 -11.32 8.40 26.83
N SER A 5 -12.47 9.07 26.92
CA SER A 5 -13.08 9.46 28.20
C SER A 5 -13.59 8.23 28.99
N GLN A 6 -13.85 7.13 28.30
CA GLN A 6 -14.14 5.79 28.83
C GLN A 6 -13.42 4.77 27.94
N THR A 7 -13.00 3.64 28.55
CA THR A 7 -12.40 2.53 27.78
C THR A 7 -13.49 1.89 26.92
N PRO A 8 -13.39 1.93 25.57
CA PRO A 8 -14.36 1.29 24.73
C PRO A 8 -14.40 -0.23 24.93
N ASP A 9 -15.53 -0.87 24.70
CA ASP A 9 -15.73 -2.31 24.89
C ASP A 9 -14.77 -3.19 24.06
N TYR A 10 -14.20 -2.65 22.97
CA TYR A 10 -13.22 -3.35 22.14
C TYR A 10 -11.78 -3.24 22.66
N VAL A 11 -11.52 -2.50 23.73
CA VAL A 11 -10.21 -2.43 24.38
C VAL A 11 -10.11 -3.53 25.44
N VAL A 12 -9.40 -4.59 25.11
CA VAL A 12 -9.31 -5.81 25.94
C VAL A 12 -8.11 -5.82 26.89
N GLY A 13 -7.24 -4.80 26.84
CA GLY A 13 -6.08 -4.73 27.71
C GLY A 13 -5.22 -3.50 27.47
N ILE A 14 -4.21 -3.32 28.34
CA ILE A 14 -3.24 -2.24 28.25
C ILE A 14 -1.89 -2.84 27.87
N PHE A 15 -1.29 -2.32 26.80
CA PHE A 15 0.09 -2.60 26.45
C PHE A 15 1.00 -1.64 27.22
N THR A 16 1.90 -2.16 28.03
CA THR A 16 2.71 -1.37 28.98
C THR A 16 4.04 -0.86 28.41
N LYS A 17 4.39 -1.26 27.19
CA LYS A 17 5.61 -0.84 26.49
C LYS A 17 5.25 0.03 25.28
N ASN A 18 6.26 0.57 24.61
CA ASN A 18 6.12 1.20 23.31
C ASN A 18 6.45 0.18 22.23
N LEU A 19 5.79 0.29 21.08
CA LEU A 19 6.20 -0.43 19.87
C LEU A 19 7.54 0.15 19.39
N SER A 20 8.38 -0.72 18.84
CA SER A 20 9.68 -0.31 18.31
C SER A 20 9.53 0.47 17.01
N ASN A 21 10.30 1.55 16.83
CA ASN A 21 10.39 2.29 15.58
C ASN A 21 11.35 1.62 14.57
N SER A 22 11.89 0.43 14.88
CA SER A 22 12.80 -0.30 14.00
C SER A 22 12.26 -1.70 13.69
N GLY A 23 10.94 -1.87 13.81
CA GLY A 23 10.31 -3.17 13.68
C GLY A 23 10.48 -4.05 14.92
N GLU A 24 9.53 -4.92 15.15
CA GLU A 24 9.57 -5.95 16.19
C GLU A 24 8.53 -7.04 15.96
N ARG A 25 8.61 -8.07 16.80
CA ARG A 25 7.59 -9.14 16.85
C ARG A 25 6.41 -8.74 17.71
N ILE A 26 5.21 -8.81 17.14
CA ILE A 26 3.96 -8.69 17.88
C ILE A 26 3.35 -10.06 18.06
N LYS A 27 3.04 -10.41 19.31
CA LYS A 27 2.37 -11.66 19.64
C LYS A 27 1.17 -11.39 20.53
N LEU A 28 -0.03 -11.78 20.05
CA LEU A 28 -1.25 -11.88 20.84
C LEU A 28 -1.50 -13.35 21.14
N SER A 29 -1.66 -13.71 22.41
CA SER A 29 -1.86 -15.07 22.85
C SER A 29 -3.13 -15.22 23.69
N TYR A 30 -3.73 -16.39 23.63
CA TYR A 30 -4.85 -16.80 24.48
C TYR A 30 -4.40 -17.85 25.50
N GLY A 31 -4.86 -17.72 26.73
CA GLY A 31 -4.59 -18.68 27.81
C GLY A 31 -3.10 -18.90 28.06
N ALA A 32 -2.65 -20.17 28.07
CA ALA A 32 -1.27 -20.58 28.38
C ALA A 32 -0.23 -20.29 27.29
N GLY A 33 -0.46 -19.29 26.45
CA GLY A 33 0.51 -18.83 25.44
C GLY A 33 0.24 -19.33 24.02
N THR A 34 -0.92 -19.93 23.74
CA THR A 34 -1.34 -20.27 22.38
C THR A 34 -1.48 -18.98 21.55
N PRO A 35 -0.72 -18.80 20.45
CA PRO A 35 -0.78 -17.59 19.66
C PRO A 35 -2.11 -17.48 18.91
N ILE A 36 -2.75 -16.32 18.98
CA ILE A 36 -3.85 -15.90 18.12
C ILE A 36 -3.28 -15.22 16.89
N ILE A 37 -2.34 -14.29 17.11
CA ILE A 37 -1.58 -13.56 16.09
C ILE A 37 -0.12 -13.56 16.53
N ASP A 38 0.78 -13.80 15.58
CA ASP A 38 2.22 -13.81 15.81
C ASP A 38 2.93 -13.42 14.50
N PHE A 39 3.51 -12.21 14.45
CA PHE A 39 4.15 -11.69 13.25
C PHE A 39 5.22 -10.66 13.60
N ASN A 40 6.11 -10.39 12.64
CA ASN A 40 7.05 -9.30 12.68
C ASN A 40 6.60 -8.20 11.72
N TYR A 41 6.75 -6.94 12.13
CA TYR A 41 6.64 -5.79 11.24
C TYR A 41 8.00 -5.10 11.15
N GLU A 42 8.18 -4.31 10.09
CA GLU A 42 9.34 -3.47 9.85
C GLU A 42 8.87 -2.03 9.62
N ASP A 43 9.81 -1.07 9.70
CA ASP A 43 9.58 0.37 9.53
C ASP A 43 9.99 0.90 8.15
N GLN A 44 10.59 0.04 7.29
CA GLN A 44 11.13 0.40 5.98
C GLN A 44 10.48 -0.39 4.86
N PHE A 45 10.59 0.14 3.64
CA PHE A 45 10.15 -0.58 2.43
C PHE A 45 10.64 -2.05 2.44
N PRO A 46 9.77 -3.01 2.14
CA PRO A 46 8.44 -2.89 1.55
C PRO A 46 7.26 -2.71 2.52
N TRP A 47 7.47 -2.37 3.77
CA TRP A 47 6.43 -1.99 4.72
C TRP A 47 6.04 -0.51 4.53
N PRO A 48 4.78 -0.11 4.85
CA PRO A 48 4.34 1.29 4.75
C PRO A 48 5.10 2.20 5.72
N GLU A 49 6.03 3.01 5.20
CA GLU A 49 6.88 3.91 5.99
C GLU A 49 6.09 5.03 6.66
N SER A 50 4.90 5.38 6.15
CA SER A 50 4.05 6.43 6.72
C SER A 50 3.47 6.08 8.11
N ALA A 51 3.56 4.81 8.52
CA ALA A 51 3.22 4.38 9.88
C ALA A 51 4.34 4.67 10.89
N ASP A 52 5.56 4.96 10.44
CA ASP A 52 6.69 5.36 11.28
C ASP A 52 6.75 6.89 11.42
N GLY A 53 6.08 7.41 12.46
CA GLY A 53 6.16 8.81 12.87
C GLY A 53 5.32 9.82 12.07
N ASN A 54 4.75 9.43 10.91
CA ASN A 54 3.96 10.33 10.07
C ASN A 54 2.46 10.34 10.43
N GLY A 55 2.10 9.74 11.57
CA GLY A 55 0.75 9.78 12.15
C GLY A 55 -0.24 8.78 11.58
N HIS A 56 0.16 7.92 10.65
CA HIS A 56 -0.64 6.81 10.17
C HIS A 56 -0.42 5.55 11.03
N SER A 57 -1.38 4.62 10.97
CA SER A 57 -1.25 3.28 11.54
C SER A 57 -1.05 2.24 10.44
N LEU A 58 -0.44 1.12 10.75
CA LEU A 58 -0.50 -0.06 9.90
C LEU A 58 -1.91 -0.66 9.97
N VAL A 59 -2.51 -0.90 8.81
CA VAL A 59 -3.83 -1.52 8.65
C VAL A 59 -3.70 -2.79 7.84
N LEU A 60 -4.24 -3.88 8.37
CA LEU A 60 -4.30 -5.15 7.66
C LEU A 60 -5.38 -5.07 6.56
N ILE A 61 -4.99 -5.26 5.31
CA ILE A 61 -5.86 -5.09 4.13
C ILE A 61 -7.06 -6.04 4.16
N SER A 62 -6.88 -7.29 4.61
CA SER A 62 -7.96 -8.26 4.72
C SER A 62 -7.93 -8.95 6.09
N HIS A 63 -8.70 -8.42 7.03
CA HIS A 63 -8.82 -8.99 8.39
C HIS A 63 -9.72 -10.23 8.45
N LYS A 64 -10.49 -10.51 7.40
CA LYS A 64 -11.41 -11.65 7.32
C LYS A 64 -10.77 -12.92 6.79
N SER A 65 -9.68 -12.81 6.06
CA SER A 65 -8.90 -13.94 5.58
C SER A 65 -7.74 -14.24 6.53
N ILE A 66 -7.31 -15.50 6.59
CA ILE A 66 -6.07 -15.88 7.27
C ILE A 66 -4.91 -15.44 6.38
N SER A 67 -4.63 -14.15 6.37
CA SER A 67 -3.51 -13.60 5.62
C SER A 67 -2.19 -13.82 6.37
N ASN A 68 -1.11 -14.00 5.62
CA ASN A 68 0.22 -14.02 6.21
C ASN A 68 0.60 -12.63 6.73
N HIS A 69 0.48 -12.41 8.04
CA HIS A 69 0.77 -11.13 8.68
C HIS A 69 2.24 -10.72 8.58
N ASN A 70 3.16 -11.64 8.27
CA ASN A 70 4.57 -11.29 8.02
C ASN A 70 4.82 -10.73 6.61
N SER A 71 3.83 -10.72 5.74
CA SER A 71 3.95 -10.16 4.40
C SER A 71 3.51 -8.70 4.39
N SER A 72 4.43 -7.79 4.09
CA SER A 72 4.15 -6.36 3.93
C SER A 72 3.04 -6.08 2.90
N LYS A 73 2.89 -6.95 1.88
CA LYS A 73 1.83 -6.85 0.85
C LYS A 73 0.40 -6.96 1.40
N ASN A 74 0.25 -7.41 2.65
CA ASN A 74 -1.03 -7.51 3.35
C ASN A 74 -1.30 -6.30 4.27
N TRP A 75 -0.40 -5.32 4.29
CA TRP A 75 -0.53 -4.13 5.11
C TRP A 75 -0.49 -2.87 4.25
N ARG A 76 -1.14 -1.83 4.73
CA ARG A 76 -1.08 -0.47 4.19
C ARG A 76 -1.09 0.56 5.31
N MET A 77 -0.81 1.80 4.99
CA MET A 77 -1.08 2.89 5.92
C MET A 77 -2.59 3.08 6.11
N SER A 78 -3.00 3.58 7.25
CA SER A 78 -4.40 3.95 7.51
C SER A 78 -4.86 5.08 6.60
N LYS A 79 -6.16 5.07 6.26
CA LYS A 79 -6.79 6.11 5.46
C LYS A 79 -6.76 7.48 6.14
N TYR A 80 -6.82 7.50 7.46
CA TYR A 80 -6.82 8.73 8.25
C TYR A 80 -5.59 8.82 9.14
N LEU A 81 -5.11 10.06 9.35
CA LEU A 81 -4.12 10.35 10.40
C LEU A 81 -4.69 9.94 11.75
N GLY A 82 -3.87 9.28 12.56
CA GLY A 82 -4.28 8.72 13.84
C GLY A 82 -4.90 7.32 13.73
N GLY A 83 -5.18 6.82 12.52
CA GLY A 83 -5.85 5.54 12.31
C GLY A 83 -7.35 5.58 12.62
N SER A 84 -7.99 4.42 12.62
CA SER A 84 -9.43 4.24 12.85
C SER A 84 -9.72 3.06 13.78
N PRO A 85 -9.20 3.10 15.04
CA PRO A 85 -9.35 1.97 15.95
C PRO A 85 -10.82 1.71 16.29
N GLY A 86 -11.25 0.46 16.10
CA GLY A 86 -12.63 0.05 16.33
C GLY A 86 -13.60 0.40 15.21
N ASP A 87 -13.12 0.96 14.11
CA ASP A 87 -13.93 1.29 12.94
C ASP A 87 -13.33 0.69 11.66
N ASN A 88 -14.11 0.70 10.58
CA ASN A 88 -13.68 0.18 9.29
C ASN A 88 -12.94 1.24 8.49
N ASP A 89 -11.71 0.93 8.11
CA ASP A 89 -10.85 1.81 7.31
C ASP A 89 -10.90 1.49 5.79
N SER A 90 -11.64 0.47 5.38
CA SER A 90 -11.81 0.10 3.98
C SER A 90 -13.05 0.72 3.33
N ILE A 91 -13.00 0.85 2.02
CA ILE A 91 -14.11 1.30 1.17
C ILE A 91 -14.55 0.10 0.34
N PRO A 92 -15.80 -0.39 0.45
CA PRO A 92 -16.25 -1.50 -0.37
C PRO A 92 -16.38 -1.11 -1.85
N PHE A 93 -15.94 -1.99 -2.74
CA PHE A 93 -16.18 -1.84 -4.18
C PHE A 93 -17.66 -2.07 -4.50
N LYS A 94 -18.26 -1.16 -5.28
CA LYS A 94 -19.67 -1.20 -5.63
C LYS A 94 -19.95 -1.19 -7.13
N GLY A 95 -18.90 -1.12 -7.96
CA GLY A 95 -19.00 -1.10 -9.41
C GLY A 95 -19.01 -2.49 -10.06
N ASP A 96 -18.98 -2.53 -11.37
CA ASP A 96 -18.70 -3.74 -12.16
C ASP A 96 -17.20 -3.78 -12.46
N GLU A 97 -16.57 -4.93 -12.27
CA GLU A 97 -15.12 -5.10 -12.48
C GLU A 97 -14.67 -4.75 -13.92
N ASN A 98 -15.54 -4.99 -14.89
CA ASN A 98 -15.31 -4.70 -16.31
C ASN A 98 -16.22 -3.57 -16.84
N GLY A 99 -16.99 -2.94 -15.94
CA GLY A 99 -17.92 -1.87 -16.28
C GLY A 99 -17.25 -0.51 -16.31
N ASP A 100 -17.95 0.44 -16.89
CA ASP A 100 -17.67 1.88 -16.89
C ASP A 100 -19.00 2.58 -16.63
N GLY A 101 -19.38 2.60 -15.33
CA GLY A 101 -20.70 3.03 -14.90
C GLY A 101 -21.00 4.52 -15.16
N ASN A 102 -19.97 5.35 -15.29
CA ASN A 102 -20.08 6.77 -15.58
C ASN A 102 -19.76 7.13 -17.05
N SER A 103 -19.39 6.14 -17.87
CA SER A 103 -19.11 6.28 -19.32
C SER A 103 -17.96 7.27 -19.63
N ASN A 104 -16.95 7.32 -18.79
CA ASN A 104 -15.78 8.19 -18.99
C ASN A 104 -14.59 7.47 -19.68
N GLY A 105 -14.73 6.19 -20.02
CA GLY A 105 -13.70 5.37 -20.65
C GLY A 105 -12.73 4.71 -19.66
N ILE A 106 -12.98 4.84 -18.36
CA ILE A 106 -12.17 4.22 -17.30
C ILE A 106 -13.02 3.17 -16.57
N HIS A 107 -12.50 1.96 -16.43
CA HIS A 107 -13.22 0.89 -15.73
C HIS A 107 -13.42 1.24 -14.24
N ASP A 108 -14.62 0.92 -13.72
CA ASP A 108 -15.00 1.16 -12.30
C ASP A 108 -13.95 0.63 -11.30
N LEU A 109 -13.35 -0.52 -11.61
CA LEU A 109 -12.31 -1.11 -10.76
C LEU A 109 -11.04 -0.24 -10.70
N MET A 110 -10.70 0.42 -11.81
CA MET A 110 -9.57 1.34 -11.87
C MET A 110 -9.86 2.60 -11.08
N GLU A 111 -11.04 3.20 -11.24
CA GLU A 111 -11.46 4.39 -10.49
C GLU A 111 -11.56 4.15 -8.98
N TYR A 112 -11.93 2.94 -8.59
CA TYR A 112 -11.93 2.53 -7.19
C TYR A 112 -10.51 2.49 -6.62
N ALA A 113 -9.55 1.96 -7.38
CA ALA A 113 -8.16 1.75 -6.94
C ALA A 113 -7.33 3.04 -6.94
N ILE A 114 -7.47 3.85 -7.99
CA ILE A 114 -6.59 5.00 -8.24
C ILE A 114 -7.39 6.27 -8.57
N ARG A 115 -6.71 7.41 -8.46
CA ARG A 115 -7.20 8.70 -8.96
C ARG A 115 -6.25 9.20 -10.03
N GLY A 116 -6.80 9.51 -11.23
CA GLY A 116 -6.00 9.93 -12.38
C GLY A 116 -5.34 8.78 -13.12
N SER A 117 -4.15 9.01 -13.64
CA SER A 117 -3.38 8.08 -14.49
C SER A 117 -2.00 7.81 -13.91
N LEU A 118 -1.31 6.82 -14.49
CA LEU A 118 0.12 6.66 -14.29
C LEU A 118 0.86 7.79 -15.02
N GLU A 119 1.64 8.55 -14.27
CA GLU A 119 2.52 9.59 -14.79
C GLU A 119 3.93 9.00 -14.96
N ILE A 120 4.55 9.30 -16.09
CA ILE A 120 5.90 8.85 -16.41
C ILE A 120 6.75 10.08 -16.70
N GLU A 121 7.77 10.28 -15.87
CA GLU A 121 8.68 11.40 -15.94
C GLU A 121 10.13 10.91 -15.87
N THR A 122 11.06 11.85 -15.83
CA THR A 122 12.47 11.56 -15.62
C THR A 122 13.03 12.45 -14.52
N ALA A 123 13.87 11.87 -13.65
CA ALA A 123 14.67 12.62 -12.68
C ALA A 123 16.14 12.67 -13.13
N ASN A 124 16.76 13.84 -13.04
CA ASN A 124 18.20 13.98 -13.25
C ASN A 124 18.89 14.03 -11.88
N ILE A 125 19.79 13.09 -11.64
CA ILE A 125 20.54 12.97 -10.39
C ILE A 125 22.00 12.73 -10.75
N ASP A 126 22.88 13.63 -10.31
CA ASP A 126 24.33 13.58 -10.57
C ASP A 126 24.69 13.44 -12.07
N GLY A 127 23.87 14.09 -12.92
CA GLY A 127 24.06 14.08 -14.38
C GLY A 127 23.53 12.82 -15.08
N LEU A 128 22.96 11.89 -14.36
CA LEU A 128 22.29 10.70 -14.91
C LEU A 128 20.76 10.87 -14.86
N THR A 129 20.10 10.37 -15.90
CA THR A 129 18.64 10.43 -16.02
C THR A 129 18.00 9.09 -15.66
N TYR A 130 17.00 9.13 -14.79
CA TYR A 130 16.29 7.95 -14.29
C TYR A 130 14.81 8.02 -14.62
N PRO A 131 14.18 6.91 -15.05
CA PRO A 131 12.73 6.86 -15.18
C PRO A 131 12.06 6.97 -13.80
N THR A 132 11.06 7.82 -13.74
CA THR A 132 10.24 8.05 -12.53
C THR A 132 8.77 7.83 -12.89
N LEU A 133 8.08 7.08 -12.08
CA LEU A 133 6.67 6.81 -12.25
C LEU A 133 5.92 7.26 -11.01
N SER A 134 4.76 7.89 -11.20
CA SER A 134 3.89 8.21 -10.08
C SER A 134 2.43 7.96 -10.40
N TYR A 135 1.65 7.63 -9.36
CA TYR A 135 0.21 7.50 -9.42
C TYR A 135 -0.41 7.77 -8.06
N THR A 136 -1.70 8.10 -8.04
CA THR A 136 -2.43 8.33 -6.81
C THR A 136 -3.28 7.13 -6.45
N LEU A 137 -2.99 6.52 -5.30
CA LEU A 137 -3.69 5.36 -4.77
C LEU A 137 -4.80 5.80 -3.81
N SER A 138 -5.96 5.16 -3.90
CA SER A 138 -7.05 5.28 -2.93
C SER A 138 -6.78 4.33 -1.75
N LEU A 139 -6.46 4.92 -0.60
CA LEU A 139 -6.29 4.18 0.66
C LEU A 139 -7.58 3.52 1.07
N GLY A 140 -7.79 2.41 1.39
CA GLY A 140 -9.09 1.79 1.68
C GLY A 140 -9.68 1.02 0.50
N ALA A 141 -9.08 1.07 -0.69
CA ALA A 141 -9.45 0.23 -1.83
C ALA A 141 -8.91 -1.21 -1.63
N ASP A 142 -9.28 -1.85 -0.53
CA ASP A 142 -8.68 -3.09 -0.05
C ASP A 142 -9.02 -4.32 -0.89
N GLU A 143 -10.08 -4.24 -1.72
CA GLU A 143 -10.51 -5.36 -2.56
C GLU A 143 -9.65 -5.55 -3.82
N VAL A 144 -8.68 -4.65 -4.05
CA VAL A 144 -7.79 -4.73 -5.22
C VAL A 144 -6.31 -4.71 -4.84
N ALA A 145 -5.50 -5.25 -5.72
CA ALA A 145 -4.04 -5.05 -5.74
C ALA A 145 -3.67 -4.24 -6.98
N VAL A 146 -2.80 -3.25 -6.78
CA VAL A 146 -2.25 -2.41 -7.85
C VAL A 146 -0.79 -2.76 -8.01
N ALA A 147 -0.37 -3.02 -9.24
CA ALA A 147 1.02 -3.26 -9.60
C ALA A 147 1.41 -2.42 -10.81
N VAL A 148 2.62 -1.87 -10.80
CA VAL A 148 3.22 -1.28 -12.00
C VAL A 148 3.92 -2.40 -12.76
N GLN A 149 3.61 -2.51 -14.05
CA GLN A 149 4.25 -3.46 -14.95
C GLN A 149 5.00 -2.73 -16.05
N TYR A 150 6.06 -3.35 -16.55
CA TYR A 150 6.81 -2.89 -17.70
C TYR A 150 6.93 -3.97 -18.77
N SER A 151 7.14 -3.54 -20.02
CA SER A 151 7.35 -4.41 -21.17
C SER A 151 8.27 -3.73 -22.18
N ASN A 152 9.05 -4.51 -22.92
CA ASN A 152 9.86 -4.04 -24.05
C ASN A 152 9.13 -4.26 -25.40
N ASN A 153 8.07 -5.05 -25.42
CA ASN A 153 7.42 -5.51 -26.67
C ASN A 153 5.90 -5.43 -26.63
N LEU A 154 5.29 -4.92 -25.55
CA LEU A 154 3.84 -4.84 -25.29
C LEU A 154 3.13 -6.22 -25.19
N ILE A 155 3.88 -7.31 -25.21
CA ILE A 155 3.36 -8.68 -25.13
C ILE A 155 3.70 -9.28 -23.76
N ASP A 156 4.99 -9.29 -23.42
CA ASP A 156 5.49 -9.86 -22.17
C ASP A 156 5.61 -8.76 -21.11
N TRP A 157 4.91 -8.92 -20.01
CA TRP A 157 4.84 -7.95 -18.94
C TRP A 157 5.41 -8.51 -17.63
N SER A 158 6.33 -7.76 -17.03
CA SER A 158 6.94 -8.06 -15.73
C SER A 158 6.55 -7.02 -14.69
N ASN A 159 6.54 -7.38 -13.42
CA ASN A 159 6.27 -6.42 -12.34
C ASN A 159 7.51 -5.56 -12.09
N LEU A 160 7.31 -4.26 -11.95
CA LEU A 160 8.40 -3.33 -11.68
C LEU A 160 9.01 -3.53 -10.29
N GLU A 161 8.25 -4.07 -9.33
CA GLU A 161 8.73 -4.42 -7.99
C GLU A 161 9.83 -5.48 -7.99
N ASP A 162 9.95 -6.28 -9.06
CA ASP A 162 11.00 -7.28 -9.23
C ASP A 162 12.34 -6.65 -9.66
N GLU A 163 12.34 -5.36 -10.01
CA GLU A 163 13.52 -4.57 -10.38
C GLU A 163 14.07 -3.79 -9.18
N PRO A 164 15.36 -3.40 -9.20
CA PRO A 164 15.91 -2.46 -8.22
C PRO A 164 15.24 -1.08 -8.33
N ILE A 165 14.40 -0.75 -7.37
CA ILE A 165 13.66 0.51 -7.32
C ILE A 165 13.94 1.29 -6.04
N ILE A 166 13.62 2.58 -6.07
CA ILE A 166 13.38 3.44 -4.91
C ILE A 166 11.90 3.75 -4.90
N PHE A 167 11.27 3.47 -3.79
CA PHE A 167 9.84 3.63 -3.57
C PHE A 167 9.62 4.67 -2.48
N SER A 168 8.59 5.50 -2.64
CA SER A 168 8.10 6.37 -1.58
C SER A 168 6.59 6.58 -1.71
N GLU A 169 5.96 6.83 -0.57
CA GLU A 169 4.55 7.16 -0.46
C GLU A 169 4.40 8.51 0.23
N GLU A 170 3.52 9.36 -0.29
CA GLU A 170 3.18 10.65 0.29
C GLU A 170 1.67 10.74 0.47
N TYR A 171 1.21 10.90 1.71
CA TYR A 171 -0.21 11.14 1.99
C TYR A 171 -0.60 12.55 1.53
N ILE A 172 -1.55 12.64 0.60
CA ILE A 172 -2.00 13.90 0.01
C ILE A 172 -3.38 14.35 0.50
N GLY A 173 -3.91 13.70 1.53
CA GLY A 173 -5.23 14.02 2.11
C GLY A 173 -6.36 13.14 1.57
N GLU A 174 -7.53 13.22 2.21
CA GLU A 174 -8.79 12.57 1.80
C GLU A 174 -8.70 11.05 1.58
N GLY A 175 -7.77 10.39 2.25
CA GLY A 175 -7.53 8.95 2.08
C GLY A 175 -6.84 8.60 0.77
N LEU A 176 -6.07 9.54 0.23
CA LEU A 176 -5.26 9.37 -0.97
C LEU A 176 -3.78 9.42 -0.64
N THR A 177 -3.00 8.63 -1.34
CA THR A 177 -1.54 8.66 -1.28
C THR A 177 -0.94 8.72 -2.67
N LYS A 178 0.06 9.58 -2.86
CA LYS A 178 0.87 9.61 -4.07
C LYS A 178 1.99 8.59 -3.91
N VAL A 179 2.02 7.61 -4.79
CA VAL A 179 3.09 6.62 -4.89
C VAL A 179 4.10 7.11 -5.92
N ASN A 180 5.38 7.14 -5.55
CA ASN A 180 6.47 7.49 -6.45
C ASN A 180 7.45 6.32 -6.52
N ILE A 181 7.81 5.93 -7.73
CA ILE A 181 8.74 4.84 -8.01
C ILE A 181 9.83 5.36 -8.94
N ARG A 182 11.08 5.19 -8.56
CA ARG A 182 12.24 5.49 -9.39
C ARG A 182 13.08 4.23 -9.58
N LYS A 183 13.43 3.90 -10.81
CA LYS A 183 14.41 2.83 -11.05
C LYS A 183 15.78 3.24 -10.50
N LYS A 184 16.53 2.28 -9.98
CA LYS A 184 17.95 2.50 -9.60
C LYS A 184 18.89 2.50 -10.79
N THR A 185 18.45 1.95 -11.93
CA THR A 185 19.19 1.94 -13.20
C THR A 185 18.88 3.20 -14.01
N SER A 186 19.91 3.90 -14.48
CA SER A 186 19.75 5.08 -15.35
C SER A 186 19.33 4.69 -16.77
N LEU A 187 18.82 5.66 -17.53
CA LEU A 187 18.47 5.45 -18.95
C LEU A 187 19.70 5.15 -19.82
N LEU A 188 20.90 5.54 -19.39
CA LEU A 188 22.15 5.21 -20.11
C LEU A 188 22.56 3.76 -19.94
N GLU A 189 22.15 3.13 -18.85
CA GLU A 189 22.45 1.71 -18.55
C GLU A 189 21.37 0.77 -19.07
N ASP A 190 20.17 1.30 -19.37
CA ASP A 190 19.01 0.54 -19.81
C ASP A 190 18.59 1.03 -21.20
N ASP A 191 19.31 0.59 -22.23
CA ASP A 191 19.15 0.99 -23.64
C ASP A 191 17.80 0.57 -24.27
N ASN A 192 16.93 -0.13 -23.55
CA ASN A 192 15.68 -0.64 -24.09
C ASN A 192 14.52 0.31 -23.79
N LEU A 193 13.79 0.70 -24.84
CA LEU A 193 12.51 1.37 -24.71
C LEU A 193 11.58 0.48 -23.88
N LYS A 194 11.02 1.03 -22.80
CA LYS A 194 10.07 0.34 -21.93
C LYS A 194 8.72 1.02 -21.97
N PHE A 195 7.70 0.19 -22.03
CA PHE A 195 6.31 0.59 -21.84
C PHE A 195 5.93 0.28 -20.40
N TYR A 196 5.11 1.14 -19.80
CA TYR A 196 4.64 0.97 -18.44
C TYR A 196 3.12 0.98 -18.40
N ARG A 197 2.56 0.21 -17.47
CA ARG A 197 1.12 0.22 -17.20
C ARG A 197 0.83 -0.03 -15.73
N LEU A 198 -0.34 0.40 -15.26
CA LEU A 198 -0.93 -0.09 -14.02
C LEU A 198 -1.72 -1.37 -14.32
N LYS A 199 -1.49 -2.40 -13.52
CA LYS A 199 -2.31 -3.61 -13.49
C LYS A 199 -3.09 -3.61 -12.19
N ILE A 200 -4.41 -3.60 -12.29
CA ILE A 200 -5.31 -3.69 -11.16
C ILE A 200 -5.96 -5.07 -11.20
N THR A 201 -5.90 -5.76 -10.07
CA THR A 201 -6.46 -7.12 -9.92
C THR A 201 -7.33 -7.16 -8.67
N LYS A 202 -8.51 -7.73 -8.76
CA LYS A 202 -9.34 -7.99 -7.59
C LYS A 202 -8.66 -9.03 -6.71
N ARG A 203 -8.60 -8.76 -5.40
CA ARG A 203 -8.10 -9.72 -4.42
C ARG A 203 -9.13 -10.85 -4.28
N GLN A 204 -8.67 -12.08 -4.25
CA GLN A 204 -9.51 -13.22 -3.90
C GLN A 204 -9.67 -13.24 -2.38
N ASN A 205 -10.89 -13.21 -1.91
CA ASN A 205 -11.25 -13.34 -0.50
C ASN A 205 -11.27 -14.80 -0.07
#